data_673f641fee9d91abccd03ace5c5d6b67
#
_entry.id   673f641fee9d91abccd03ace5c5d6b67
#
_cell.length_a   1.000
_cell.length_b   1.000
_cell.length_c   1.000
_cell.angle_alpha   90.00
_cell.angle_beta   90.00
_cell.angle_gamma   90.00
#
_symmetry.space_group_name_H-M   'P 1'
#
loop_
_entity.id
_entity.type
_entity.pdbx_description
1 polymer ?
#
loop_
_entity_poly.entity_id
_entity_poly.type
_entity_poly.pdbx_seq_one_letter_code
_entity_poly.pdbx_strand_id
1 'polypeptide(L)'
;MSILVVQIPPRPRLHSVGGAQAEAAGPGTEYAYVTSPDGLALETQGHCAAALLPKATTVIAVLADADVGWHRIVLPKAPGARLRAALGGVLEEALLEDTDDVHLALAPNASAGQPTWVAAVSRRWLRGELAALEKADVFVDRVVPMAWPDEPPIGHFAETERDRSGPAHGIALHWAHADGVASVRLQGGLARALVPSPAPPETRWSATPGAVAAAEQWLGAPVRVMAPGQRLLQAARSLWNLRQFDLARRT
;
A
#
# COMPACT_ATOMS: atom_id res chain seq x y z
N MET A 1 -12.77 19.64 -10.68
CA MET A 1 -12.45 18.81 -9.51
C MET A 1 -11.03 18.35 -9.73
N SER A 2 -10.13 18.49 -8.76
CA SER A 2 -8.73 18.08 -8.93
C SER A 2 -8.39 17.07 -7.84
N ILE A 3 -7.64 16.03 -8.19
CA ILE A 3 -7.24 14.96 -7.29
C ILE A 3 -5.72 14.97 -7.22
N LEU A 4 -5.19 15.01 -6.02
CA LEU A 4 -3.79 14.76 -5.72
C LEU A 4 -3.66 13.36 -5.11
N VAL A 5 -2.82 12.53 -5.68
CA VAL A 5 -2.45 11.23 -5.15
C VAL A 5 -1.00 11.29 -4.70
N VAL A 6 -0.76 11.01 -3.43
CA VAL A 6 0.56 11.08 -2.79
C VAL A 6 0.97 9.69 -2.31
N GLN A 7 2.13 9.23 -2.68
CA GLN A 7 2.69 7.99 -2.13
C GLN A 7 3.40 8.31 -0.81
N ILE A 8 2.96 7.68 0.26
CA ILE A 8 3.69 7.71 1.53
C ILE A 8 4.97 6.88 1.37
N PRO A 9 6.14 7.44 1.68
CA PRO A 9 7.39 6.68 1.62
C PRO A 9 7.30 5.42 2.48
N PRO A 10 7.88 4.29 2.04
CA PRO A 10 7.88 3.06 2.83
C PRO A 10 8.45 3.29 4.24
N ARG A 11 7.83 2.66 5.23
CA ARG A 11 8.30 2.73 6.61
C ARG A 11 9.75 2.25 6.68
N PRO A 12 10.67 3.04 7.26
CA PRO A 12 12.05 2.62 7.46
C PRO A 12 12.08 1.35 8.30
N ARG A 13 12.61 0.27 7.76
CA ARG A 13 12.83 -0.98 8.51
C ARG A 13 14.25 -0.96 9.04
N LEU A 14 14.39 -1.01 10.35
CA LEU A 14 15.69 -1.00 11.02
C LEU A 14 16.49 -2.25 10.63
N HIS A 15 17.52 -2.06 9.85
CA HIS A 15 18.63 -3.00 9.70
C HIS A 15 19.84 -2.52 10.50
N SER A 16 19.66 -2.05 11.74
CA SER A 16 20.80 -1.70 12.58
C SER A 16 20.50 -1.87 14.06
N VAL A 17 21.42 -2.54 14.70
CA VAL A 17 21.64 -2.61 16.14
C VAL A 17 21.74 -1.18 16.68
N GLY A 18 20.70 -0.72 17.35
CA GLY A 18 20.69 0.59 18.00
C GLY A 18 19.31 1.25 17.92
N GLY A 19 18.49 1.04 18.91
CA GLY A 19 17.09 1.42 19.08
C GLY A 19 16.65 2.86 18.80
N ALA A 20 16.87 3.37 17.61
CA ALA A 20 16.19 4.56 17.13
C ALA A 20 14.86 4.13 16.48
N GLN A 21 13.76 4.52 17.07
CA GLN A 21 12.40 4.32 16.54
C GLN A 21 12.32 4.95 15.15
N ALA A 22 11.71 4.23 14.21
CA ALA A 22 11.40 4.76 12.89
C ALA A 22 10.50 6.00 13.07
N GLU A 23 11.08 7.17 12.91
CA GLU A 23 10.34 8.44 12.96
C GLU A 23 9.56 8.62 11.67
N ALA A 24 8.37 9.24 11.78
CA ALA A 24 7.63 9.73 10.63
C ALA A 24 8.49 10.73 9.81
N ALA A 25 8.05 10.97 8.58
CA ALA A 25 8.73 11.85 7.64
C ALA A 25 9.30 13.12 8.28
N GLY A 26 10.59 13.31 8.10
CA GLY A 26 11.31 14.51 8.52
C GLY A 26 11.19 15.65 7.50
N PRO A 27 11.69 16.85 7.81
CA PRO A 27 11.54 18.04 6.95
C PRO A 27 12.20 17.93 5.56
N GLY A 28 13.00 16.91 5.30
CA GLY A 28 13.63 16.63 4.01
C GLY A 28 12.99 15.48 3.22
N THR A 29 11.86 14.94 3.67
CA THR A 29 11.19 13.84 2.98
C THR A 29 10.53 14.32 1.70
N GLU A 30 10.84 13.67 0.59
CA GLU A 30 10.16 13.87 -0.69
C GLU A 30 9.07 12.82 -0.90
N TYR A 31 7.97 13.26 -1.45
CA TYR A 31 6.80 12.44 -1.78
C TYR A 31 6.66 12.31 -3.28
N ALA A 32 6.54 11.08 -3.77
CA ALA A 32 6.07 10.84 -5.12
C ALA A 32 4.59 11.24 -5.20
N TYR A 33 4.19 11.94 -6.25
CA TYR A 33 2.81 12.35 -6.44
C TYR A 33 2.37 12.31 -7.89
N VAL A 34 1.08 12.22 -8.09
CA VAL A 34 0.40 12.47 -9.36
C VAL A 34 -0.80 13.38 -9.14
N THR A 35 -1.13 14.19 -10.15
CA THR A 35 -2.41 14.91 -10.21
C THR A 35 -3.29 14.34 -11.31
N SER A 36 -4.61 14.44 -11.10
CA SER A 36 -5.61 14.00 -12.05
C SER A 36 -6.84 14.89 -11.97
N PRO A 37 -7.46 15.26 -13.11
CA PRO A 37 -8.71 16.01 -13.12
C PRO A 37 -9.93 15.15 -12.75
N ASP A 38 -9.87 13.85 -13.02
CA ASP A 38 -11.02 12.92 -12.97
C ASP A 38 -10.73 11.58 -12.26
N GLY A 39 -9.48 11.34 -11.83
CA GLY A 39 -9.02 10.06 -11.26
C GLY A 39 -8.70 8.98 -12.29
N LEU A 40 -8.79 9.28 -13.59
CA LEU A 40 -8.51 8.36 -14.71
C LEU A 40 -7.30 8.79 -15.52
N ALA A 41 -7.24 10.07 -15.87
CA ALA A 41 -6.16 10.66 -16.64
C ALA A 41 -5.07 11.22 -15.71
N LEU A 42 -3.81 10.86 -15.99
CA LEU A 42 -2.67 11.47 -15.32
C LEU A 42 -2.39 12.82 -15.96
N GLU A 43 -2.39 13.89 -15.16
CA GLU A 43 -2.12 15.25 -15.61
C GLU A 43 -0.67 15.64 -15.36
N THR A 44 -0.20 15.57 -14.11
CA THR A 44 1.19 15.82 -13.74
C THR A 44 1.69 14.75 -12.78
N GLN A 45 3.01 14.59 -12.71
CA GLN A 45 3.66 13.71 -11.74
C GLN A 45 5.01 14.28 -11.34
N GLY A 46 5.48 13.93 -10.15
CA GLY A 46 6.79 14.37 -9.69
C GLY A 46 7.12 13.86 -8.29
N HIS A 47 8.20 14.40 -7.76
CA HIS A 47 8.65 14.20 -6.38
C HIS A 47 8.95 15.57 -5.79
N CYS A 48 8.43 15.84 -4.60
CA CYS A 48 8.74 17.08 -3.90
C CYS A 48 8.46 16.95 -2.40
N ALA A 49 8.98 17.89 -1.63
CA ALA A 49 8.64 18.03 -0.21
C ALA A 49 7.14 18.33 -0.03
N ALA A 50 6.58 17.95 1.12
CA ALA A 50 5.15 18.13 1.41
C ALA A 50 4.64 19.55 1.16
N ALA A 51 5.41 20.57 1.52
CA ALA A 51 5.05 21.97 1.35
C ALA A 51 4.95 22.44 -0.13
N LEU A 52 5.50 21.67 -1.05
CA LEU A 52 5.51 21.95 -2.50
C LEU A 52 4.48 21.10 -3.27
N LEU A 53 3.75 20.24 -2.60
CA LEU A 53 2.72 19.43 -3.24
C LEU A 53 1.63 20.30 -3.86
N PRO A 54 1.16 19.96 -5.07
CA PRO A 54 0.06 20.68 -5.72
C PRO A 54 -1.20 20.72 -4.85
N LYS A 55 -1.89 21.83 -4.82
CA LYS A 55 -3.18 21.92 -4.13
C LYS A 55 -4.28 21.24 -4.95
N ALA A 56 -5.13 20.49 -4.30
CA ALA A 56 -6.24 19.78 -4.92
C ALA A 56 -7.47 19.78 -4.03
N THR A 57 -8.64 19.52 -4.62
CA THR A 57 -9.90 19.41 -3.89
C THR A 57 -10.03 18.09 -3.16
N THR A 58 -9.33 17.05 -3.62
CA THR A 58 -9.29 15.72 -2.99
C THR A 58 -7.85 15.24 -2.92
N VAL A 59 -7.44 14.79 -1.75
CA VAL A 59 -6.10 14.25 -1.52
C VAL A 59 -6.20 12.79 -1.08
N ILE A 60 -5.53 11.91 -1.82
CA ILE A 60 -5.50 10.46 -1.53
C ILE A 60 -4.05 10.06 -1.26
N ALA A 61 -3.78 9.50 -0.10
CA ALA A 61 -2.49 8.93 0.24
C ALA A 61 -2.47 7.43 -0.06
N VAL A 62 -1.39 6.93 -0.64
CA VAL A 62 -1.20 5.53 -1.00
C VAL A 62 -0.07 4.94 -0.17
N LEU A 63 -0.32 3.81 0.49
CA LEU A 63 0.67 3.06 1.26
C LEU A 63 1.33 1.98 0.41
N ALA A 64 2.63 1.79 0.57
CA ALA A 64 3.36 0.70 -0.06
C ALA A 64 2.88 -0.67 0.44
N ASP A 65 2.97 -1.70 -0.42
CA ASP A 65 2.52 -3.06 -0.11
C ASP A 65 3.17 -3.61 1.17
N ALA A 66 4.45 -3.28 1.39
CA ALA A 66 5.19 -3.75 2.54
C ALA A 66 4.69 -3.18 3.89
N ASP A 67 3.94 -2.09 3.88
CA ASP A 67 3.47 -1.41 5.09
C ASP A 67 2.05 -1.78 5.48
N VAL A 68 1.41 -2.66 4.72
CA VAL A 68 0.05 -3.15 4.97
C VAL A 68 0.06 -4.66 5.17
N GLY A 69 -0.28 -5.11 6.37
CA GLY A 69 -0.55 -6.51 6.67
C GLY A 69 -1.99 -6.88 6.32
N TRP A 70 -2.23 -8.12 5.92
CA TRP A 70 -3.55 -8.59 5.51
C TRP A 70 -3.98 -9.79 6.35
N HIS A 71 -5.19 -9.69 6.93
CA HIS A 71 -5.77 -10.75 7.75
C HIS A 71 -7.20 -11.04 7.31
N ARG A 72 -7.52 -12.31 7.12
CA ARG A 72 -8.87 -12.76 6.79
C ARG A 72 -9.55 -13.28 8.06
N ILE A 73 -10.68 -12.70 8.42
CA ILE A 73 -11.43 -13.06 9.61
C ILE A 73 -12.93 -13.16 9.32
N VAL A 74 -13.67 -13.75 10.23
CA VAL A 74 -15.13 -13.57 10.30
C VAL A 74 -15.39 -12.31 11.13
N LEU A 75 -16.08 -11.32 10.54
CA LEU A 75 -16.30 -10.04 11.21
C LEU A 75 -17.15 -10.21 12.49
N PRO A 76 -16.66 -9.77 13.67
CA PRO A 76 -17.42 -9.85 14.90
C PRO A 76 -18.76 -9.10 14.82
N LYS A 77 -19.80 -9.65 15.42
CA LYS A 77 -21.10 -8.99 15.60
C LYS A 77 -21.01 -8.06 16.82
N ALA A 78 -20.39 -6.89 16.64
CA ALA A 78 -20.21 -5.89 17.69
C ALA A 78 -20.75 -4.53 17.25
N PRO A 79 -21.31 -3.72 18.18
CA PRO A 79 -21.69 -2.34 17.89
C PRO A 79 -20.47 -1.52 17.42
N GLY A 80 -20.69 -0.51 16.56
CA GLY A 80 -19.62 0.28 15.95
C GLY A 80 -18.60 0.82 16.96
N ALA A 81 -19.04 1.31 18.12
CA ALA A 81 -18.17 1.81 19.19
C ALA A 81 -17.25 0.74 19.81
N ARG A 82 -17.65 -0.53 19.77
CA ARG A 82 -16.88 -1.69 20.31
C ARG A 82 -16.18 -2.51 19.23
N LEU A 83 -16.46 -2.23 17.97
CA LEU A 83 -15.97 -3.03 16.86
C LEU A 83 -14.44 -3.03 16.79
N ARG A 84 -13.79 -1.88 17.02
CA ARG A 84 -12.32 -1.79 17.03
C ARG A 84 -11.69 -2.70 18.10
N ALA A 85 -12.27 -2.72 19.31
CA ALA A 85 -11.80 -3.58 20.39
C ALA A 85 -12.04 -5.06 20.09
N ALA A 86 -13.21 -5.40 19.52
CA ALA A 86 -13.53 -6.76 19.12
C ALA A 86 -12.59 -7.28 18.02
N LEU A 87 -12.22 -6.44 17.06
CA LEU A 87 -11.22 -6.77 16.03
C LEU A 87 -9.84 -7.03 16.65
N GLY A 88 -9.43 -6.21 17.62
CA GLY A 88 -8.18 -6.41 18.36
C GLY A 88 -8.13 -7.79 19.02
N GLY A 89 -9.19 -8.18 19.73
CA GLY A 89 -9.26 -9.49 20.37
C GLY A 89 -9.23 -10.67 19.39
N VAL A 90 -9.87 -10.54 18.22
CA VAL A 90 -9.85 -11.61 17.20
C VAL A 90 -8.47 -11.76 16.56
N LEU A 91 -7.71 -10.65 16.44
CA LEU A 91 -6.44 -10.62 15.74
C LEU A 91 -5.22 -10.69 16.67
N GLU A 92 -5.40 -10.71 18.00
CA GLU A 92 -4.32 -10.66 18.98
C GLU A 92 -3.23 -11.72 18.74
N GLU A 93 -3.63 -12.95 18.43
CA GLU A 93 -2.67 -14.05 18.15
C GLU A 93 -2.05 -13.98 16.74
N ALA A 94 -2.68 -13.27 15.81
CA ALA A 94 -2.23 -13.15 14.41
C ALA A 94 -1.34 -11.94 14.17
N LEU A 95 -1.36 -10.95 15.06
CA LEU A 95 -0.54 -9.75 14.97
C LEU A 95 0.82 -10.01 15.63
N LEU A 96 1.88 -9.54 14.99
CA LEU A 96 3.24 -9.59 15.53
C LEU A 96 3.55 -8.43 16.48
N GLU A 97 2.75 -7.38 16.43
CA GLU A 97 2.85 -6.18 17.25
C GLU A 97 1.65 -6.13 18.22
N ASP A 98 1.77 -5.36 19.29
CA ASP A 98 0.66 -5.10 20.21
C ASP A 98 -0.53 -4.51 19.45
N THR A 99 -1.74 -4.97 19.77
CA THR A 99 -2.98 -4.50 19.11
C THR A 99 -3.20 -3.00 19.25
N ASP A 100 -2.65 -2.38 20.28
CA ASP A 100 -2.72 -0.93 20.48
C ASP A 100 -1.77 -0.15 19.56
N ASP A 101 -0.71 -0.78 19.07
CA ASP A 101 0.24 -0.19 18.12
C ASP A 101 -0.16 -0.39 16.66
N VAL A 102 -1.20 -1.18 16.41
CA VAL A 102 -1.69 -1.49 15.07
C VAL A 102 -3.01 -0.75 14.79
N HIS A 103 -3.07 -0.06 13.68
CA HIS A 103 -4.31 0.45 13.10
C HIS A 103 -4.93 -0.61 12.22
N LEU A 104 -6.20 -0.93 12.47
CA LEU A 104 -6.98 -1.91 11.71
C LEU A 104 -8.01 -1.19 10.85
N ALA A 105 -8.20 -1.65 9.61
CA ALA A 105 -9.23 -1.15 8.72
C ALA A 105 -9.94 -2.31 8.01
N LEU A 106 -11.25 -2.22 7.91
CA LEU A 106 -12.10 -3.23 7.27
C LEU A 106 -12.17 -3.04 5.76
N ALA A 107 -12.32 -4.14 5.07
CA ALA A 107 -12.64 -4.13 3.64
C ALA A 107 -13.91 -3.32 3.35
N PRO A 108 -14.03 -2.74 2.14
CA PRO A 108 -15.29 -2.17 1.67
C PRO A 108 -16.42 -3.20 1.77
N ASN A 109 -17.59 -2.75 2.18
CA ASN A 109 -18.81 -3.59 2.30
C ASN A 109 -18.70 -4.78 3.28
N ALA A 110 -17.79 -4.72 4.25
CA ALA A 110 -17.68 -5.72 5.30
C ALA A 110 -19.01 -5.86 6.09
N SER A 111 -19.46 -7.08 6.29
CA SER A 111 -20.73 -7.37 6.96
C SER A 111 -20.51 -8.27 8.18
N ALA A 112 -21.16 -7.94 9.30
CA ALA A 112 -21.05 -8.70 10.55
C ALA A 112 -21.41 -10.18 10.36
N GLY A 113 -20.58 -11.07 10.88
CA GLY A 113 -20.72 -12.52 10.77
C GLY A 113 -20.28 -13.11 9.44
N GLN A 114 -19.76 -12.32 8.53
CA GLN A 114 -19.23 -12.76 7.22
C GLN A 114 -17.70 -12.73 7.18
N PRO A 115 -17.06 -13.61 6.37
CA PRO A 115 -15.63 -13.50 6.10
C PRO A 115 -15.29 -12.15 5.46
N THR A 116 -14.24 -11.51 5.95
CA THR A 116 -13.77 -10.23 5.45
C THR A 116 -12.27 -10.10 5.58
N TRP A 117 -11.68 -9.21 4.79
CA TRP A 117 -10.30 -8.80 4.93
C TRP A 117 -10.16 -7.62 5.88
N VAL A 118 -9.11 -7.64 6.69
CA VAL A 118 -8.68 -6.55 7.55
C VAL A 118 -7.28 -6.15 7.16
N ALA A 119 -7.10 -4.88 6.87
CA ALA A 119 -5.78 -4.27 6.69
C ALA A 119 -5.21 -3.86 8.05
N ALA A 120 -3.95 -4.19 8.30
CA ALA A 120 -3.22 -3.84 9.51
C ALA A 120 -2.02 -2.97 9.17
N VAL A 121 -1.90 -1.81 9.80
CA VAL A 121 -0.84 -0.82 9.55
C VAL A 121 -0.29 -0.32 10.88
N SER A 122 1.00 -0.01 10.96
CA SER A 122 1.56 0.64 12.15
C SER A 122 0.83 1.95 12.45
N ARG A 123 0.12 1.98 13.56
CA ARG A 123 -0.72 3.11 13.97
C ARG A 123 0.10 4.38 14.21
N ARG A 124 1.21 4.25 14.93
CA ARG A 124 2.09 5.37 15.26
C ARG A 124 2.70 5.99 14.01
N TRP A 125 3.21 5.16 13.11
CA TRP A 125 3.80 5.61 11.86
C TRP A 125 2.77 6.30 10.97
N LEU A 126 1.63 5.67 10.68
CA LEU A 126 0.60 6.26 9.82
C LEU A 126 0.07 7.58 10.37
N ARG A 127 -0.15 7.66 11.69
CA ARG A 127 -0.56 8.90 12.35
C ARG A 127 0.50 9.99 12.19
N GLY A 128 1.78 9.64 12.31
CA GLY A 128 2.90 10.57 12.12
C GLY A 128 2.98 11.09 10.69
N GLU A 129 2.82 10.22 9.68
CA GLU A 129 2.81 10.61 8.27
C GLU A 129 1.64 11.55 7.93
N LEU A 130 0.44 11.24 8.40
CA LEU A 130 -0.72 12.11 8.22
C LEU A 130 -0.51 13.47 8.89
N ALA A 131 0.06 13.50 10.09
CA ALA A 131 0.37 14.75 10.79
C ALA A 131 1.46 15.58 10.08
N ALA A 132 2.46 14.92 9.48
CA ALA A 132 3.50 15.60 8.71
C ALA A 132 2.93 16.28 7.45
N LEU A 133 2.03 15.62 6.74
CA LEU A 133 1.32 16.19 5.59
C LEU A 133 0.39 17.35 6.03
N GLU A 134 -0.35 17.18 7.12
CA GLU A 134 -1.25 18.20 7.66
C GLU A 134 -0.50 19.48 8.08
N LYS A 135 0.70 19.35 8.66
CA LYS A 135 1.58 20.51 8.95
C LYS A 135 1.99 21.31 7.71
N ALA A 136 1.95 20.68 6.55
CA ALA A 136 2.23 21.30 5.26
C ALA A 136 0.94 21.74 4.50
N ASP A 137 -0.19 21.85 5.21
CA ASP A 137 -1.52 22.15 4.64
C ASP A 137 -2.01 21.12 3.60
N VAL A 138 -1.54 19.88 3.69
CA VAL A 138 -1.99 18.76 2.85
C VAL A 138 -2.91 17.85 3.67
N PHE A 139 -4.21 18.04 3.51
CA PHE A 139 -5.23 17.31 4.26
C PHE A 139 -5.68 16.08 3.50
N VAL A 140 -5.23 14.90 3.93
CA VAL A 140 -5.56 13.64 3.29
C VAL A 140 -7.01 13.27 3.53
N ASP A 141 -7.78 13.02 2.47
CA ASP A 141 -9.19 12.60 2.55
C ASP A 141 -9.31 11.09 2.73
N ARG A 142 -8.48 10.33 2.00
CA ARG A 142 -8.47 8.87 2.02
C ARG A 142 -7.04 8.35 2.09
N VAL A 143 -6.86 7.23 2.76
CA VAL A 143 -5.63 6.42 2.71
C VAL A 143 -5.98 5.09 2.08
N VAL A 144 -5.28 4.71 1.04
CA VAL A 144 -5.52 3.46 0.29
C VAL A 144 -4.25 2.62 0.22
N PRO A 145 -4.33 1.29 0.14
CA PRO A 145 -3.18 0.45 -0.13
C PRO A 145 -2.80 0.51 -1.61
N MET A 146 -1.54 0.28 -1.95
CA MET A 146 -1.08 0.15 -3.33
C MET A 146 -1.68 -1.08 -4.01
N ALA A 147 -1.82 -2.17 -3.28
CA ALA A 147 -2.50 -3.39 -3.68
C ALA A 147 -3.28 -3.99 -2.51
N TRP A 148 -4.24 -4.82 -2.79
CA TRP A 148 -5.11 -5.49 -1.82
C TRP A 148 -5.45 -6.88 -2.31
N PRO A 149 -5.85 -7.81 -1.40
CA PRO A 149 -6.35 -9.13 -1.81
C PRO A 149 -7.53 -8.99 -2.76
N ASP A 150 -7.40 -9.55 -3.96
CA ASP A 150 -8.38 -9.42 -5.04
C ASP A 150 -8.36 -10.64 -5.98
N GLU A 151 -9.39 -10.76 -6.80
CA GLU A 151 -9.54 -11.77 -7.83
C GLU A 151 -10.17 -11.13 -9.07
N PRO A 152 -9.65 -11.30 -10.29
CA PRO A 152 -8.47 -12.11 -10.66
C PRO A 152 -7.14 -11.53 -10.15
N PRO A 153 -6.10 -12.37 -10.03
CA PRO A 153 -4.80 -11.94 -9.50
C PRO A 153 -4.15 -10.82 -10.32
N ILE A 154 -3.32 -10.04 -9.65
CA ILE A 154 -2.53 -8.96 -10.26
C ILE A 154 -1.07 -9.18 -9.92
N GLY A 155 -0.21 -9.22 -10.95
CA GLY A 155 1.24 -9.22 -10.81
C GLY A 155 1.83 -7.94 -11.40
N HIS A 156 2.69 -7.28 -10.62
CA HIS A 156 3.41 -6.09 -11.07
C HIS A 156 4.89 -6.24 -10.76
N PHE A 157 5.73 -6.03 -11.77
CA PHE A 157 7.19 -6.05 -11.62
C PHE A 157 7.72 -4.63 -11.58
N ALA A 158 8.57 -4.36 -10.61
CA ALA A 158 9.18 -3.03 -10.46
C ALA A 158 10.62 -3.16 -9.97
N GLU A 159 11.42 -2.14 -10.27
CA GLU A 159 12.76 -2.03 -9.73
C GLU A 159 12.68 -1.84 -8.20
N THR A 160 13.55 -2.53 -7.47
CA THR A 160 13.71 -2.29 -6.04
C THR A 160 14.55 -1.04 -5.82
N GLU A 161 14.18 -0.24 -4.82
CA GLU A 161 15.07 0.84 -4.37
C GLU A 161 16.42 0.27 -3.92
N ARG A 162 17.48 1.06 -4.11
CA ARG A 162 18.84 0.69 -3.67
C ARG A 162 18.85 0.40 -2.18
N ASP A 163 19.02 -0.84 -1.83
CA ASP A 163 19.52 -1.19 -0.52
C ASP A 163 21.01 -0.77 -0.45
N ARG A 164 21.39 0.06 0.51
CA ARG A 164 22.75 0.62 0.64
C ARG A 164 23.85 -0.45 0.80
N SER A 165 23.48 -1.71 0.99
CA SER A 165 24.36 -2.85 1.24
C SER A 165 24.24 -4.01 0.25
N GLY A 166 23.41 -3.89 -0.81
CA GLY A 166 23.15 -4.96 -1.76
C GLY A 166 23.58 -4.63 -3.21
N PRO A 167 23.63 -5.64 -4.10
CA PRO A 167 23.93 -5.44 -5.52
C PRO A 167 22.89 -4.50 -6.15
N ALA A 168 23.37 -3.64 -7.01
CA ALA A 168 22.57 -2.62 -7.69
C ALA A 168 21.34 -3.24 -8.39
N HIS A 169 20.18 -2.63 -8.16
CA HIS A 169 18.94 -2.82 -8.92
C HIS A 169 18.45 -4.26 -9.07
N GLY A 170 17.75 -4.76 -8.05
CA GLY A 170 16.92 -5.95 -8.17
C GLY A 170 15.55 -5.62 -8.77
N ILE A 171 14.85 -6.63 -9.25
CA ILE A 171 13.43 -6.56 -9.61
C ILE A 171 12.62 -7.25 -8.52
N ALA A 172 11.53 -6.62 -8.09
CA ALA A 172 10.54 -7.21 -7.22
C ALA A 172 9.27 -7.56 -8.00
N LEU A 173 8.63 -8.65 -7.62
CA LEU A 173 7.26 -8.99 -7.99
C LEU A 173 6.34 -8.59 -6.84
N HIS A 174 5.37 -7.75 -7.13
CA HIS A 174 4.22 -7.45 -6.27
C HIS A 174 3.06 -8.33 -6.74
N TRP A 175 2.66 -9.26 -5.89
CA TRP A 175 1.63 -10.26 -6.20
C TRP A 175 0.43 -10.09 -5.29
N ALA A 176 -0.72 -9.75 -5.86
CA ALA A 176 -2.00 -9.64 -5.16
C ALA A 176 -2.96 -10.69 -5.71
N HIS A 177 -3.56 -11.47 -4.83
CA HIS A 177 -4.48 -12.56 -5.17
C HIS A 177 -5.53 -12.75 -4.07
N ALA A 178 -6.42 -13.70 -4.24
CA ALA A 178 -7.53 -13.93 -3.30
C ALA A 178 -7.08 -14.20 -1.84
N ASP A 179 -5.87 -14.74 -1.64
CA ASP A 179 -5.37 -15.11 -0.32
C ASP A 179 -4.39 -14.10 0.29
N GLY A 180 -4.13 -12.97 -0.37
CA GLY A 180 -3.28 -11.92 0.19
C GLY A 180 -2.50 -11.10 -0.82
N VAL A 181 -1.53 -10.35 -0.30
CA VAL A 181 -0.57 -9.54 -1.07
C VAL A 181 0.84 -9.87 -0.61
N ALA A 182 1.74 -10.08 -1.54
CA ALA A 182 3.15 -10.32 -1.27
C ALA A 182 4.03 -9.46 -2.19
N SER A 183 5.15 -9.00 -1.65
CA SER A 183 6.23 -8.36 -2.42
C SER A 183 7.50 -9.15 -2.22
N VAL A 184 8.03 -9.72 -3.29
CA VAL A 184 9.19 -10.60 -3.25
C VAL A 184 10.18 -10.26 -4.34
N ARG A 185 11.46 -10.44 -4.05
CA ARG A 185 12.50 -10.30 -5.07
C ARG A 185 12.34 -11.39 -6.14
N LEU A 186 12.52 -11.01 -7.39
CA LEU A 186 12.44 -11.94 -8.51
C LEU A 186 13.59 -12.93 -8.53
N GLN A 187 14.71 -12.55 -7.94
CA GLN A 187 15.88 -13.42 -7.78
C GLN A 187 15.60 -14.48 -6.70
N GLY A 188 15.98 -15.71 -7.00
CA GLY A 188 15.74 -16.87 -6.13
C GLY A 188 14.43 -17.59 -6.44
N GLY A 189 14.07 -18.57 -5.59
CA GLY A 189 12.92 -19.45 -5.82
C GLY A 189 11.59 -18.97 -5.27
N LEU A 190 11.59 -17.92 -4.43
CA LEU A 190 10.38 -17.54 -3.67
C LEU A 190 9.25 -17.04 -4.56
N ALA A 191 9.55 -16.22 -5.57
CA ALA A 191 8.53 -15.75 -6.51
C ALA A 191 7.88 -16.92 -7.27
N ARG A 192 8.69 -17.92 -7.66
CA ARG A 192 8.19 -19.15 -8.31
C ARG A 192 7.38 -20.03 -7.38
N ALA A 193 7.66 -20.01 -6.09
CA ALA A 193 6.91 -20.78 -5.09
C ALA A 193 5.54 -20.12 -4.75
N LEU A 194 5.46 -18.80 -4.83
CA LEU A 194 4.24 -18.04 -4.51
C LEU A 194 3.23 -17.98 -5.66
N VAL A 195 3.73 -17.86 -6.89
CA VAL A 195 2.86 -17.77 -8.07
C VAL A 195 2.57 -19.17 -8.61
N PRO A 196 1.29 -19.57 -8.73
CA PRO A 196 0.94 -20.86 -9.34
C PRO A 196 1.54 -21.01 -10.75
N SER A 197 1.90 -22.23 -11.13
CA SER A 197 2.40 -22.54 -12.47
C SER A 197 1.54 -23.66 -13.09
N PRO A 198 0.72 -23.36 -14.13
CA PRO A 198 0.56 -22.06 -14.78
C PRO A 198 -0.16 -21.03 -13.87
N ALA A 199 0.11 -19.77 -14.09
CA ALA A 199 -0.64 -18.70 -13.43
C ALA A 199 -2.12 -18.74 -13.83
N PRO A 200 -3.06 -18.32 -12.98
CA PRO A 200 -4.47 -18.23 -13.36
C PRO A 200 -4.65 -17.44 -14.67
N PRO A 201 -5.49 -17.91 -15.61
CA PRO A 201 -5.53 -17.36 -16.98
C PRO A 201 -5.93 -15.88 -17.03
N GLU A 202 -6.72 -15.40 -16.07
CA GLU A 202 -7.15 -14.01 -16.00
C GLU A 202 -6.20 -13.08 -15.27
N THR A 203 -5.01 -13.58 -14.86
CA THR A 203 -4.00 -12.78 -14.16
C THR A 203 -3.57 -11.59 -15.01
N ARG A 204 -3.63 -10.41 -14.42
CA ARG A 204 -3.21 -9.15 -15.06
C ARG A 204 -1.76 -8.86 -14.73
N TRP A 205 -0.90 -8.92 -15.73
CA TRP A 205 0.53 -8.69 -15.59
C TRP A 205 0.93 -7.31 -16.08
N SER A 206 1.76 -6.63 -15.32
CA SER A 206 2.36 -5.35 -15.69
C SER A 206 3.78 -5.20 -15.15
N ALA A 207 4.53 -4.28 -15.73
CA ALA A 207 5.89 -3.96 -15.29
C ALA A 207 6.18 -2.47 -15.46
N THR A 208 7.02 -1.91 -14.57
CA THR A 208 7.64 -0.62 -14.84
C THR A 208 8.54 -0.72 -16.07
N PRO A 209 8.81 0.38 -16.78
CA PRO A 209 9.64 0.35 -18.00
C PRO A 209 10.98 -0.37 -17.81
N GLY A 210 11.68 -0.15 -16.71
CA GLY A 210 12.97 -0.80 -16.43
C GLY A 210 12.86 -2.28 -16.02
N ALA A 211 11.69 -2.76 -15.64
CA ALA A 211 11.47 -4.15 -15.23
C ALA A 211 10.89 -5.03 -16.35
N VAL A 212 10.49 -4.46 -17.51
CA VAL A 212 9.81 -5.20 -18.59
C VAL A 212 10.61 -6.41 -19.04
N ALA A 213 11.87 -6.26 -19.38
CA ALA A 213 12.69 -7.35 -19.90
C ALA A 213 12.81 -8.51 -18.91
N ALA A 214 13.02 -8.22 -17.63
CA ALA A 214 13.10 -9.25 -16.58
C ALA A 214 11.74 -9.91 -16.34
N ALA A 215 10.64 -9.16 -16.40
CA ALA A 215 9.29 -9.67 -16.25
C ALA A 215 8.92 -10.62 -17.39
N GLU A 216 9.16 -10.24 -18.63
CA GLU A 216 8.88 -11.04 -19.82
C GLU A 216 9.73 -12.32 -19.84
N GLN A 217 11.00 -12.22 -19.47
CA GLN A 217 11.87 -13.40 -19.33
C GLN A 217 11.35 -14.36 -18.24
N TRP A 218 10.88 -13.81 -17.13
CA TRP A 218 10.37 -14.62 -16.03
C TRP A 218 9.04 -15.28 -16.36
N LEU A 219 8.12 -14.57 -17.04
CA LEU A 219 6.80 -15.07 -17.44
C LEU A 219 6.83 -15.96 -18.69
N GLY A 220 7.79 -15.71 -19.60
CA GLY A 220 7.77 -16.28 -20.94
C GLY A 220 6.68 -15.69 -21.83
N ALA A 221 6.18 -14.49 -21.53
CA ALA A 221 5.10 -13.83 -22.23
C ALA A 221 5.23 -12.30 -22.10
N PRO A 222 4.65 -11.51 -23.04
CA PRO A 222 4.64 -10.05 -22.95
C PRO A 222 3.91 -9.54 -21.71
N VAL A 223 4.35 -8.39 -21.17
CA VAL A 223 3.68 -7.70 -20.07
C VAL A 223 3.23 -6.31 -20.48
N ARG A 224 2.18 -5.81 -19.84
CA ARG A 224 1.75 -4.42 -20.00
C ARG A 224 2.73 -3.50 -19.30
N VAL A 225 3.24 -2.49 -20.00
CA VAL A 225 4.04 -1.43 -19.38
C VAL A 225 3.15 -0.52 -18.54
N MET A 226 3.54 -0.30 -17.30
CA MET A 226 2.84 0.57 -16.37
C MET A 226 3.85 1.41 -15.59
N ALA A 227 3.92 2.70 -15.89
CA ALA A 227 4.80 3.62 -15.17
C ALA A 227 4.37 3.78 -13.70
N PRO A 228 5.29 4.10 -12.78
CA PRO A 228 4.97 4.26 -11.34
C PRO A 228 3.81 5.22 -11.08
N GLY A 229 3.74 6.36 -11.77
CA GLY A 229 2.65 7.32 -11.64
C GLY A 229 1.28 6.75 -12.07
N GLN A 230 1.25 5.92 -13.11
CA GLN A 230 0.02 5.23 -13.53
C GLN A 230 -0.44 4.21 -12.48
N ARG A 231 0.50 3.48 -11.88
CA ARG A 231 0.19 2.53 -10.79
C ARG A 231 -0.35 3.26 -9.58
N LEU A 232 0.24 4.40 -9.22
CA LEU A 232 -0.20 5.24 -8.11
C LEU A 232 -1.64 5.74 -8.34
N LEU A 233 -1.94 6.25 -9.53
CA LEU A 233 -3.27 6.70 -9.90
C LEU A 233 -4.29 5.54 -9.90
N GLN A 234 -3.89 4.36 -10.36
CA GLN A 234 -4.74 3.17 -10.32
C GLN A 234 -5.07 2.76 -8.88
N ALA A 235 -4.10 2.79 -7.96
CA ALA A 235 -4.31 2.49 -6.54
C ALA A 235 -5.33 3.46 -5.91
N ALA A 236 -5.28 4.74 -6.27
CA ALA A 236 -6.21 5.76 -5.76
C ALA A 236 -7.69 5.48 -6.13
N ARG A 237 -7.95 4.66 -7.14
CA ARG A 237 -9.31 4.23 -7.53
C ARG A 237 -9.86 3.11 -6.66
N SER A 238 -9.07 2.56 -5.75
CA SER A 238 -9.51 1.56 -4.79
C SER A 238 -10.73 2.03 -4.01
N LEU A 239 -11.62 1.09 -3.69
CA LEU A 239 -12.72 1.34 -2.75
C LEU A 239 -12.27 1.26 -1.30
N TRP A 240 -11.04 0.80 -1.03
CA TRP A 240 -10.46 0.80 0.29
C TRP A 240 -10.28 2.22 0.82
N ASN A 241 -10.52 2.37 2.11
CA ASN A 241 -10.12 3.55 2.86
C ASN A 241 -9.61 3.11 4.23
N LEU A 242 -8.33 3.26 4.46
CA LEU A 242 -7.69 2.88 5.72
C LEU A 242 -7.91 3.93 6.82
N ARG A 243 -8.47 5.11 6.49
CA ARG A 243 -8.86 6.11 7.50
C ARG A 243 -10.18 5.73 8.16
N GLN A 244 -10.12 4.76 9.05
CA GLN A 244 -11.27 4.29 9.82
C GLN A 244 -11.02 4.49 11.32
N PHE A 245 -12.03 4.31 12.13
CA PHE A 245 -11.99 4.41 13.60
C PHE A 245 -11.37 5.74 14.07
N ASP A 246 -10.30 5.68 14.86
CA ASP A 246 -9.61 6.85 15.43
C ASP A 246 -8.81 7.67 14.40
N LEU A 247 -8.53 7.12 13.21
CA LEU A 247 -7.94 7.84 12.07
C LEU A 247 -8.98 8.37 11.09
N ALA A 248 -10.27 8.14 11.33
CA ALA A 248 -11.32 8.72 10.50
C ALA A 248 -11.21 10.25 10.47
N ARG A 249 -11.43 10.84 9.29
CA ARG A 249 -11.46 12.31 9.17
C ARG A 249 -12.62 12.85 10.01
N ARG A 250 -12.32 13.76 10.93
CA ARG A 250 -13.35 14.49 11.64
C ARG A 250 -13.94 15.51 10.66
N THR A 251 -15.22 15.39 10.37
CA THR A 251 -16.02 16.38 9.62
C THR A 251 -16.30 17.59 10.50
#